data_936a1adeb981cba112e9dc75c9564813
#
_entry.id   936a1adeb981cba112e9dc75c9564813
#
_cell.length_a   1.000
_cell.length_b   1.000
_cell.length_c   1.000
_cell.angle_alpha   90.00
_cell.angle_beta   90.00
_cell.angle_gamma   90.00
#
_symmetry.space_group_name_H-M   'P 1'
#
loop_
_entity.id
_entity.type
_entity.pdbx_description
1 polymer ?
#
loop_
_entity_poly.entity_id
_entity_poly.type
_entity_poly.pdbx_seq_one_letter_code
_entity_poly.pdbx_strand_id
1 'polypeptide(L)'
;FTSEQFDVIMNCSTVEHVGLEGRYAGQQEGEGDLEAMRRLRSLLAEGGIMILTIPVGRDAVFSPFHRIYGEMRIKRLLQGFAVLDQEFWAKDASYLWKKCDRQVALATTGSNVYYALGLFLLRAN
;
A
#
# COMPACT_ATOMS: atom_id res chain seq x y z
N PHE A 1 -16.47 -5.07 -16.94
CA PHE A 1 -15.09 -4.96 -17.40
C PHE A 1 -14.95 -3.78 -18.33
N THR A 2 -13.99 -2.93 -18.08
CA THR A 2 -13.75 -1.75 -18.91
C THR A 2 -12.45 -1.89 -19.71
N SER A 3 -12.44 -1.37 -20.94
CA SER A 3 -11.23 -1.19 -21.74
C SER A 3 -10.60 0.19 -21.56
N GLU A 4 -11.21 1.04 -20.73
CA GLU A 4 -10.69 2.36 -20.46
C GLU A 4 -9.36 2.26 -19.71
N GLN A 5 -8.49 3.21 -19.97
CA GLN A 5 -7.24 3.40 -19.25
C GLN A 5 -7.20 4.80 -18.65
N PHE A 6 -6.48 4.93 -17.56
CA PHE A 6 -6.42 6.17 -16.79
C PHE A 6 -5.00 6.71 -16.74
N ASP A 7 -4.89 8.01 -16.84
CA ASP A 7 -3.60 8.70 -16.70
C ASP A 7 -3.14 8.76 -15.24
N VAL A 8 -4.08 8.79 -14.31
CA VAL A 8 -3.80 8.82 -12.87
C VAL A 8 -4.77 7.90 -12.14
N ILE A 9 -4.23 7.03 -11.30
CA ILE A 9 -5.02 6.25 -10.36
C ILE A 9 -4.60 6.64 -8.95
N MET A 10 -5.56 6.98 -8.10
CA MET A 10 -5.31 7.22 -6.68
C MET A 10 -5.77 5.99 -5.89
N ASN A 11 -4.85 5.40 -5.15
CA ASN A 11 -5.07 4.21 -4.33
C ASN A 11 -4.63 4.55 -2.91
N CYS A 12 -5.53 5.19 -2.17
CA CYS A 12 -5.23 5.75 -0.86
C CYS A 12 -5.80 4.88 0.25
N SER A 13 -4.92 4.23 0.99
CA SER A 13 -5.26 3.44 2.19
C SER A 13 -6.43 2.47 1.95
N THR A 14 -6.31 1.69 0.88
CA THR A 14 -7.37 0.76 0.44
C THR A 14 -6.86 -0.65 0.22
N VAL A 15 -5.74 -0.80 -0.49
CA VAL A 15 -5.25 -2.11 -0.93
C VAL A 15 -4.89 -3.02 0.24
N GLU A 16 -4.48 -2.46 1.37
CA GLU A 16 -4.14 -3.19 2.57
C GLU A 16 -5.30 -3.99 3.17
N HIS A 17 -6.53 -3.68 2.78
CA HIS A 17 -7.74 -4.36 3.26
C HIS A 17 -8.24 -5.44 2.32
N VAL A 18 -7.78 -5.48 1.10
CA VAL A 18 -8.32 -6.37 0.06
C VAL A 18 -8.05 -7.82 0.40
N GLY A 19 -9.11 -8.63 0.41
CA GLY A 19 -9.00 -10.06 0.64
C GLY A 19 -8.83 -10.47 2.10
N LEU A 20 -9.00 -9.56 3.06
CA LEU A 20 -8.97 -9.88 4.48
C LEU A 20 -10.36 -10.26 4.97
N GLU A 21 -10.42 -11.34 5.76
CA GLU A 21 -11.66 -11.88 6.29
C GLU A 21 -12.43 -10.86 7.13
N GLY A 22 -13.74 -10.76 6.88
CA GLY A 22 -14.68 -10.05 7.72
C GLY A 22 -14.72 -8.54 7.55
N ARG A 23 -13.75 -7.93 6.85
CA ARG A 23 -13.73 -6.47 6.70
C ARG A 23 -14.55 -5.99 5.52
N TYR A 24 -14.40 -6.65 4.39
CA TYR A 24 -15.21 -6.38 3.19
C TYR A 24 -15.84 -7.69 2.75
N ALA A 25 -17.08 -7.64 2.30
CA ALA A 25 -17.78 -8.81 1.82
C ALA A 25 -17.00 -9.47 0.69
N GLY A 26 -16.60 -10.72 0.86
CA GLY A 26 -15.85 -11.44 -0.16
C GLY A 26 -15.08 -12.60 0.43
N GLN A 27 -14.42 -13.32 -0.44
CA GLN A 27 -13.53 -14.41 -0.06
C GLN A 27 -12.27 -13.88 0.59
N GLN A 28 -11.81 -14.57 1.61
CA GLN A 28 -10.50 -14.33 2.16
C GLN A 28 -9.44 -14.80 1.16
N GLU A 29 -8.57 -13.89 0.75
CA GLU A 29 -7.45 -14.18 -0.13
C GLU A 29 -6.18 -13.59 0.45
N GLY A 30 -5.21 -14.47 0.76
CA GLY A 30 -3.94 -14.04 1.38
C GLY A 30 -3.15 -13.02 0.53
N GLU A 31 -3.33 -13.04 -0.79
CA GLU A 31 -2.64 -12.16 -1.73
C GLU A 31 -3.61 -11.32 -2.58
N GLY A 32 -4.78 -11.03 -2.05
CA GLY A 32 -5.77 -10.19 -2.73
C GLY A 32 -5.24 -8.79 -3.04
N ASP A 33 -4.38 -8.25 -2.20
CA ASP A 33 -3.70 -6.98 -2.40
C ASP A 33 -2.80 -6.99 -3.65
N LEU A 34 -2.06 -8.07 -3.86
CA LEU A 34 -1.18 -8.20 -5.02
C LEU A 34 -1.98 -8.31 -6.31
N GLU A 35 -3.06 -9.05 -6.29
CA GLU A 35 -3.96 -9.16 -7.44
C GLU A 35 -4.62 -7.82 -7.75
N ALA A 36 -5.08 -7.10 -6.73
CA ALA A 36 -5.65 -5.77 -6.89
C ALA A 36 -4.65 -4.81 -7.56
N MET A 37 -3.41 -4.82 -7.12
CA MET A 37 -2.35 -3.99 -7.71
C MET A 37 -2.09 -4.35 -9.18
N ARG A 38 -2.08 -5.64 -9.52
CA ARG A 38 -1.92 -6.08 -10.92
C ARG A 38 -3.05 -5.55 -11.79
N ARG A 39 -4.29 -5.64 -11.32
CA ARG A 39 -5.45 -5.13 -12.04
C ARG A 39 -5.40 -3.62 -12.22
N LEU A 40 -5.06 -2.89 -11.17
CA LEU A 40 -4.93 -1.44 -11.24
C LEU A 40 -3.83 -1.03 -12.22
N ARG A 41 -2.71 -1.75 -12.20
CA ARG A 41 -1.62 -1.50 -13.17
C ARG A 41 -2.11 -1.64 -14.62
N SER A 42 -2.92 -2.66 -14.89
CA SER A 42 -3.44 -2.88 -16.24
C SER A 42 -4.40 -1.78 -16.70
N LEU A 43 -4.96 -1.01 -15.77
CA LEU A 43 -5.85 0.12 -16.07
C LEU A 43 -5.08 1.44 -16.26
N LEU A 44 -3.80 1.48 -16.00
CA LEU A 44 -2.99 2.67 -16.27
C LEU A 44 -2.68 2.79 -17.76
N ALA A 45 -2.88 3.98 -18.30
CA ALA A 45 -2.43 4.32 -19.64
C ALA A 45 -0.90 4.29 -19.70
N GLU A 46 -0.35 4.19 -20.90
CA GLU A 46 1.08 4.32 -21.11
C GLU A 46 1.57 5.66 -20.55
N GLY A 47 2.58 5.62 -19.68
CA GLY A 47 3.06 6.80 -18.98
C GLY A 47 2.18 7.26 -17.82
N GLY A 48 1.08 6.55 -17.55
CA GLY A 48 0.20 6.86 -16.42
C GLY A 48 0.86 6.59 -15.06
N ILE A 49 0.37 7.25 -14.04
CA ILE A 49 0.91 7.18 -12.69
C ILE A 49 -0.14 6.71 -11.69
N MET A 50 0.35 6.07 -10.63
CA MET A 50 -0.47 5.74 -9.46
C MET A 50 0.10 6.45 -8.24
N ILE A 51 -0.78 7.07 -7.47
CA ILE A 51 -0.48 7.60 -6.15
C ILE A 51 -0.99 6.57 -5.15
N LEU A 52 -0.08 5.99 -4.38
CA LEU A 52 -0.38 4.92 -3.43
C LEU A 52 -0.03 5.37 -2.02
N THR A 53 -0.96 5.18 -1.08
CA THR A 53 -0.66 5.29 0.35
C THR A 53 -1.04 3.98 1.05
N ILE A 54 -0.15 3.50 1.91
CA ILE A 54 -0.31 2.24 2.63
C ILE A 54 0.26 2.34 4.05
N PRO A 55 -0.28 1.56 4.99
CA PRO A 55 0.38 1.39 6.28
C PRO A 55 1.72 0.67 6.09
N VAL A 56 2.76 1.19 6.71
CA VAL A 56 4.08 0.56 6.67
C VAL A 56 4.62 0.32 8.06
N GLY A 57 5.58 -0.57 8.18
CA GLY A 57 6.20 -0.99 9.40
C GLY A 57 6.85 -2.34 9.19
N ARG A 58 7.03 -3.09 10.24
CA ARG A 58 7.46 -4.49 10.10
C ARG A 58 6.32 -5.30 9.47
N ASP A 59 6.67 -6.15 8.51
CA ASP A 59 5.69 -6.97 7.79
C ASP A 59 4.75 -7.71 8.74
N ALA A 60 3.45 -7.47 8.60
CA ALA A 60 2.44 -8.10 9.44
C ALA A 60 1.07 -8.11 8.77
N VAL A 61 0.19 -8.98 9.27
CA VAL A 61 -1.22 -9.01 8.89
C VAL A 61 -2.06 -9.02 10.16
N PHE A 62 -2.97 -8.08 10.26
CA PHE A 62 -3.92 -7.98 11.38
C PHE A 62 -5.34 -8.14 10.87
N SER A 63 -5.73 -9.39 10.61
CA SER A 63 -7.11 -9.69 10.18
C SER A 63 -8.11 -9.37 11.30
N PRO A 64 -9.29 -8.84 10.97
CA PRO A 64 -9.76 -8.47 9.63
C PRO A 64 -9.41 -7.03 9.23
N PHE A 65 -8.51 -6.36 9.91
CA PHE A 65 -8.30 -4.92 9.81
C PHE A 65 -7.45 -4.52 8.60
N HIS A 66 -6.16 -4.90 8.59
CA HIS A 66 -5.26 -4.48 7.52
C HIS A 66 -3.97 -5.29 7.51
N ARG A 67 -3.23 -5.14 6.41
CA ARG A 67 -1.83 -5.54 6.31
C ARG A 67 -0.94 -4.36 6.63
N ILE A 68 0.24 -4.64 7.17
CA ILE A 68 1.32 -3.67 7.32
C ILE A 68 2.46 -4.11 6.43
N TYR A 69 2.96 -3.18 5.63
CA TYR A 69 3.95 -3.46 4.58
C TYR A 69 5.35 -3.08 5.05
N GLY A 70 6.19 -4.10 5.22
CA GLY A 70 7.61 -3.94 5.45
C GLY A 70 8.40 -4.19 4.17
N GLU A 71 9.71 -4.42 4.31
CA GLU A 71 10.61 -4.59 3.16
C GLU A 71 10.13 -5.65 2.18
N MET A 72 9.71 -6.81 2.67
CA MET A 72 9.31 -7.91 1.79
C MET A 72 7.97 -7.62 1.11
N ARG A 73 6.97 -7.17 1.86
CA ARG A 73 5.64 -6.94 1.31
C ARG A 73 5.63 -5.75 0.35
N ILE A 74 6.37 -4.68 0.64
CA ILE A 74 6.50 -3.54 -0.28
C ILE A 74 7.09 -4.01 -1.60
N LYS A 75 8.15 -4.78 -1.57
CA LYS A 75 8.80 -5.29 -2.77
C LYS A 75 7.83 -6.10 -3.65
N ARG A 76 7.02 -6.94 -3.03
CA ARG A 76 6.02 -7.74 -3.74
C ARG A 76 4.88 -6.88 -4.27
N LEU A 77 4.38 -5.95 -3.44
CA LEU A 77 3.26 -5.08 -3.80
C LEU A 77 3.59 -4.20 -5.00
N LEU A 78 4.80 -3.67 -5.05
CA LEU A 78 5.25 -2.74 -6.09
C LEU A 78 5.86 -3.41 -7.32
N GLN A 79 5.83 -4.74 -7.38
CA GLN A 79 6.34 -5.47 -8.53
C GLN A 79 5.60 -5.05 -9.81
N GLY A 80 6.35 -4.73 -10.85
CA GLY A 80 5.81 -4.23 -12.11
C GLY A 80 5.66 -2.72 -12.17
N PHE A 81 6.04 -2.02 -11.11
CA PHE A 81 6.04 -0.55 -11.06
C PHE A 81 7.45 -0.01 -10.88
N ALA A 82 7.71 1.15 -11.47
CA ALA A 82 8.85 1.99 -11.13
C ALA A 82 8.41 2.97 -10.04
N VAL A 83 9.21 3.08 -8.98
CA VAL A 83 8.97 4.07 -7.92
C VAL A 83 9.62 5.38 -8.35
N LEU A 84 8.80 6.37 -8.66
CA LEU A 84 9.26 7.69 -9.07
C LEU A 84 9.63 8.56 -7.87
N ASP A 85 8.88 8.40 -6.78
CA ASP A 85 9.12 9.12 -5.53
C ASP A 85 8.47 8.35 -4.39
N GLN A 86 8.99 8.55 -3.17
CA GLN A 86 8.44 7.94 -1.97
C GLN A 86 8.65 8.85 -0.76
N GLU A 87 7.74 8.79 0.17
CA GLU A 87 7.77 9.57 1.38
C GLU A 87 7.21 8.76 2.53
N PHE A 88 7.76 8.94 3.73
CA PHE A 88 7.37 8.16 4.91
C PHE A 88 7.06 9.08 6.07
N TRP A 89 6.05 8.68 6.85
CA TRP A 89 5.58 9.41 8.02
C TRP A 89 5.35 8.43 9.17
N ALA A 90 5.73 8.84 10.37
CA ALA A 90 5.48 8.07 11.58
C ALA A 90 4.92 8.99 12.66
N LYS A 91 4.23 8.41 13.63
CA LYS A 91 3.70 9.19 14.75
C LYS A 91 4.77 9.36 15.81
N ASP A 92 4.85 10.55 16.36
CA ASP A 92 5.71 10.83 17.52
C ASP A 92 5.04 10.41 18.85
N ALA A 93 5.68 10.72 19.97
CA ALA A 93 5.16 10.39 21.29
C ALA A 93 3.80 11.04 21.60
N SER A 94 3.47 12.13 20.91
CA SER A 94 2.18 12.82 21.03
C SER A 94 1.15 12.37 20.00
N TYR A 95 1.41 11.27 19.28
CA TYR A 95 0.59 10.73 18.19
C TYR A 95 0.39 11.72 17.04
N LEU A 96 1.34 12.63 16.83
CA LEU A 96 1.33 13.52 15.66
C LEU A 96 2.19 12.94 14.55
N TRP A 97 1.67 13.03 13.33
CA TRP A 97 2.40 12.57 12.15
C TRP A 97 3.61 13.47 11.88
N LYS A 98 4.76 12.85 11.70
CA LYS A 98 5.99 13.53 11.32
C LYS A 98 6.69 12.78 10.20
N LYS A 99 7.19 13.54 9.23
CA LYS A 99 7.99 12.97 8.17
C LYS A 99 9.23 12.31 8.75
N CYS A 100 9.59 11.15 8.23
CA CYS A 100 10.75 10.39 8.70
C CYS A 100 11.41 9.65 7.55
N ASP A 101 12.59 9.08 7.82
CA ASP A 101 13.28 8.23 6.86
C ASP A 101 12.58 6.88 6.72
N ARG A 102 12.76 6.25 5.57
CA ARG A 102 12.24 4.91 5.28
C ARG A 102 12.61 3.91 6.38
N GLN A 103 13.86 3.91 6.84
CA GLN A 103 14.32 2.98 7.87
C GLN A 103 13.54 3.12 9.16
N VAL A 104 13.26 4.35 9.57
CA VAL A 104 12.47 4.63 10.79
C VAL A 104 11.04 4.11 10.61
N ALA A 105 10.42 4.40 9.49
CA ALA A 105 9.05 3.95 9.22
C ALA A 105 8.95 2.42 9.21
N LEU A 106 9.85 1.74 8.51
CA LEU A 106 9.81 0.28 8.37
C LEU A 106 10.23 -0.46 9.64
N ALA A 107 10.92 0.20 10.56
CA ALA A 107 11.26 -0.37 11.87
C ALA A 107 10.09 -0.32 12.86
N THR A 108 9.01 0.39 12.55
CA THR A 108 7.84 0.52 13.39
C THR A 108 7.16 -0.83 13.56
N THR A 109 6.95 -1.25 14.81
CA THR A 109 6.11 -2.41 15.12
C THR A 109 4.68 -1.93 15.20
N GLY A 110 3.86 -2.33 14.23
CA GLY A 110 2.48 -1.88 14.17
C GLY A 110 1.51 -2.78 14.92
N SER A 111 0.26 -2.39 14.89
CA SER A 111 -0.85 -3.14 15.45
C SER A 111 -2.09 -2.93 14.57
N ASN A 112 -3.25 -3.41 15.04
CA ASN A 112 -4.50 -3.16 14.35
C ASN A 112 -4.95 -1.68 14.38
N VAL A 113 -4.29 -0.83 15.18
CA VAL A 113 -4.63 0.59 15.32
C VAL A 113 -3.43 1.53 15.21
N TYR A 114 -2.23 1.00 15.07
CA TYR A 114 -1.00 1.79 15.01
C TYR A 114 -0.09 1.33 13.88
N TYR A 115 0.40 2.27 13.08
CA TYR A 115 1.31 2.00 11.96
C TYR A 115 1.97 3.30 11.50
N ALA A 116 3.05 3.18 10.75
CA ALA A 116 3.61 4.29 10.00
C ALA A 116 2.93 4.36 8.62
N LEU A 117 3.18 5.40 7.86
CA LEU A 117 2.57 5.63 6.56
C LEU A 117 3.64 5.74 5.48
N GLY A 118 3.42 5.03 4.39
CA GLY A 118 4.21 5.15 3.17
C GLY A 118 3.39 5.75 2.05
N LEU A 119 3.97 6.71 1.34
CA LEU A 119 3.39 7.32 0.15
C LEU A 119 4.32 7.04 -1.02
N PHE A 120 3.74 6.61 -2.13
CA PHE A 120 4.51 6.23 -3.32
C PHE A 120 3.91 6.86 -4.56
N LEU A 121 4.78 7.41 -5.39
CA LEU A 121 4.42 7.81 -6.74
C LEU A 121 4.99 6.75 -7.68
N LEU A 122 4.11 6.07 -8.40
CA LEU A 122 4.45 4.89 -9.18
C LEU A 122 4.12 5.11 -10.66
N ARG A 123 4.91 4.46 -11.52
CA ARG A 123 4.61 4.35 -12.95
C ARG A 123 4.70 2.87 -13.34
N ALA A 124 3.79 2.40 -14.18
CA ALA A 124 3.88 1.04 -14.71
C ALA A 124 5.13 0.88 -15.58
N ASN A 125 5.84 -0.20 -15.36
CA ASN A 125 6.98 -0.57 -16.21
C ASN A 125 6.52 -1.04 -17.59
#